data_54ad87ad880a25233ca7ae4413ff74ac
#
_entry.id   54ad87ad880a25233ca7ae4413ff74ac
#
_cell.length_a   1.000
_cell.length_b   1.000
_cell.length_c   1.000
_cell.angle_alpha   90.00
_cell.angle_beta   90.00
_cell.angle_gamma   90.00
#
_symmetry.space_group_name_H-M   'P 1'
#
loop_
_entity.id
_entity.type
_entity.pdbx_description
1 polymer ?
#
loop_
_entity_poly.entity_id
_entity_poly.type
_entity_poly.pdbx_seq_one_letter_code
_entity_poly.pdbx_strand_id
1 'polypeptide(L)'
;RPLGLRLEKSPEPGYSYAEDITFTVNEDGTVDRVVMVDKPTHIVLSKKKITNSEELPGALLQVVDKDGNVVEEWISTDKPHEIVAKLVVDESYVLREVRPADGWAYAEDVPFKVSHDGTVDYVKMEDKPTHVVISKQEITGSKELPGCTLQVIDKNGNVVDEWFSTDQPHEIKEKLIADEEYTLREVRPADGWAYAEDIPFKVSHDGTVDQVKMEDKPTHVVVSKKKITGKEELPGCHLVIKDKNGNVVDEWTSSTIPHEIVAKLIAGETYTLIEIRPADGYSVAESIEFTVSKDGSVDMVEMFDDVTHVEFGKVNPNGTLLSGGQIQIK
;
A
#
# COMPACT_ATOMS: atom_id res chain seq x y z
N ARG A 1 -59.31 -52.80 3.69
CA ARG A 1 -58.86 -51.78 2.71
C ARG A 1 -57.77 -50.96 3.37
N PRO A 2 -56.60 -50.84 2.79
CA PRO A 2 -55.54 -50.02 3.38
C PRO A 2 -55.96 -48.56 3.48
N LEU A 3 -55.71 -47.93 4.58
CA LEU A 3 -55.90 -46.50 4.85
C LEU A 3 -54.53 -45.86 4.92
N GLY A 4 -54.41 -44.63 4.46
CA GLY A 4 -53.20 -43.82 4.59
C GLY A 4 -53.34 -42.70 5.62
N LEU A 5 -52.35 -42.49 6.45
CA LEU A 5 -52.24 -41.32 7.30
C LEU A 5 -51.28 -40.35 6.66
N ARG A 6 -51.71 -39.12 6.48
CA ARG A 6 -50.90 -38.03 5.95
C ARG A 6 -50.94 -36.82 6.86
N LEU A 7 -49.83 -36.16 7.08
CA LEU A 7 -49.80 -34.88 7.78
C LEU A 7 -50.33 -33.79 6.83
N GLU A 8 -51.52 -33.24 7.10
CA GLU A 8 -52.15 -32.18 6.27
C GLU A 8 -51.86 -30.77 6.79
N LYS A 9 -51.24 -30.64 8.00
CA LYS A 9 -50.82 -29.36 8.58
C LYS A 9 -49.29 -29.22 8.50
N SER A 10 -48.82 -27.98 8.45
CA SER A 10 -47.39 -27.69 8.61
C SER A 10 -46.89 -28.34 9.90
N PRO A 11 -45.68 -28.94 9.88
CA PRO A 11 -45.07 -29.46 11.09
C PRO A 11 -44.82 -28.34 12.09
N GLU A 12 -44.51 -28.70 13.32
CA GLU A 12 -44.01 -27.73 14.31
C GLU A 12 -42.75 -27.04 13.78
N PRO A 13 -42.52 -25.73 14.05
CA PRO A 13 -41.33 -25.03 13.65
C PRO A 13 -40.05 -25.82 14.04
N GLY A 14 -39.16 -25.99 13.11
CA GLY A 14 -37.93 -26.77 13.30
C GLY A 14 -38.02 -28.25 12.96
N TYR A 15 -39.17 -28.72 12.47
CA TYR A 15 -39.37 -30.11 12.06
C TYR A 15 -39.83 -30.21 10.59
N SER A 16 -39.51 -31.32 9.93
CA SER A 16 -39.88 -31.61 8.55
C SER A 16 -41.24 -32.29 8.49
N TYR A 17 -41.79 -32.40 7.30
CA TYR A 17 -42.93 -33.25 7.05
C TYR A 17 -42.53 -34.72 7.19
N ALA A 18 -43.36 -35.51 7.90
CA ALA A 18 -43.18 -36.95 7.92
C ALA A 18 -43.61 -37.61 6.62
N GLU A 19 -43.07 -38.78 6.33
CA GLU A 19 -43.52 -39.61 5.23
C GLU A 19 -44.92 -40.16 5.48
N ASP A 20 -45.72 -40.35 4.40
CA ASP A 20 -47.04 -40.95 4.50
C ASP A 20 -46.96 -42.38 5.07
N ILE A 21 -47.79 -42.71 6.04
CA ILE A 21 -47.84 -44.04 6.62
C ILE A 21 -49.13 -44.73 6.18
N THR A 22 -49.00 -45.92 5.60
CA THR A 22 -50.14 -46.78 5.29
C THR A 22 -50.40 -47.77 6.43
N PHE A 23 -51.61 -47.90 6.84
CA PHE A 23 -52.04 -48.84 7.91
C PHE A 23 -53.33 -49.54 7.57
N THR A 24 -53.61 -50.64 8.22
CA THR A 24 -54.84 -51.43 8.05
C THR A 24 -55.60 -51.44 9.38
N VAL A 25 -56.92 -51.24 9.28
CA VAL A 25 -57.78 -51.34 10.47
C VAL A 25 -58.10 -52.80 10.66
N ASN A 26 -57.95 -53.32 11.90
CA ASN A 26 -58.27 -54.67 12.28
C ASN A 26 -59.74 -54.92 12.34
N GLU A 27 -60.23 -56.03 11.79
CA GLU A 27 -61.63 -56.41 11.73
C GLU A 27 -62.18 -56.92 13.11
N ASP A 28 -61.30 -57.32 13.99
CA ASP A 28 -61.56 -57.83 15.33
C ASP A 28 -61.81 -56.75 16.39
N GLY A 29 -61.77 -55.46 16.01
CA GLY A 29 -61.98 -54.34 16.93
C GLY A 29 -60.77 -53.98 17.79
N THR A 30 -59.59 -54.62 17.52
CA THR A 30 -58.36 -54.21 18.18
C THR A 30 -57.84 -52.88 17.64
N VAL A 31 -57.14 -52.11 18.47
CA VAL A 31 -56.57 -50.79 18.12
C VAL A 31 -55.08 -50.92 17.90
N ASP A 32 -54.64 -50.74 16.70
CA ASP A 32 -53.20 -50.60 16.39
C ASP A 32 -52.78 -49.14 16.65
N ARG A 33 -51.58 -48.99 17.24
CA ARG A 33 -50.99 -47.71 17.42
C ARG A 33 -50.16 -47.37 16.19
N VAL A 34 -50.55 -46.32 15.45
CA VAL A 34 -49.77 -45.76 14.34
C VAL A 34 -49.01 -44.54 14.84
N VAL A 35 -47.72 -44.50 14.63
CA VAL A 35 -46.86 -43.43 15.08
C VAL A 35 -46.18 -42.82 13.82
N MET A 36 -46.41 -41.54 13.64
CA MET A 36 -45.71 -40.73 12.62
C MET A 36 -44.59 -39.94 13.31
N VAL A 37 -43.41 -39.88 12.66
CA VAL A 37 -42.21 -39.26 13.25
C VAL A 37 -41.72 -38.19 12.32
N ASP A 38 -41.68 -36.96 12.81
CA ASP A 38 -41.07 -35.83 12.11
C ASP A 38 -39.57 -35.78 12.44
N LYS A 39 -38.75 -35.47 11.43
CA LYS A 39 -37.32 -35.28 11.62
C LYS A 39 -37.05 -33.81 11.92
N PRO A 40 -36.07 -33.48 12.76
CA PRO A 40 -35.65 -32.08 12.90
C PRO A 40 -35.06 -31.55 11.57
N THR A 41 -35.32 -30.28 11.26
CA THR A 41 -34.59 -29.58 10.20
C THR A 41 -33.14 -29.50 10.59
N HIS A 42 -32.23 -29.69 9.61
CA HIS A 42 -30.79 -29.70 9.88
C HIS A 42 -30.06 -29.02 8.73
N ILE A 43 -29.42 -27.91 9.02
CA ILE A 43 -28.65 -27.10 8.09
C ILE A 43 -27.20 -27.05 8.54
N VAL A 44 -26.30 -27.33 7.62
CA VAL A 44 -24.82 -27.23 7.81
C VAL A 44 -24.31 -26.07 6.99
N LEU A 45 -23.76 -25.08 7.68
CA LEU A 45 -23.28 -23.81 7.10
C LEU A 45 -21.76 -23.76 7.14
N SER A 46 -21.11 -23.77 5.98
CA SER A 46 -19.67 -23.69 5.84
C SER A 46 -19.25 -22.31 5.39
N LYS A 47 -18.32 -21.69 6.11
CA LYS A 47 -17.60 -20.49 5.71
C LYS A 47 -16.19 -20.85 5.27
N LYS A 48 -15.88 -20.70 3.99
CA LYS A 48 -14.67 -21.27 3.40
C LYS A 48 -13.79 -20.24 2.73
N LYS A 49 -12.50 -20.56 2.65
CA LYS A 49 -11.53 -19.86 1.82
C LYS A 49 -11.69 -20.33 0.37
N ILE A 50 -11.82 -19.42 -0.58
CA ILE A 50 -11.88 -19.77 -2.01
C ILE A 50 -10.58 -20.41 -2.50
N THR A 51 -9.46 -20.11 -1.86
CA THR A 51 -8.12 -20.53 -2.28
C THR A 51 -7.84 -22.02 -2.09
N ASN A 52 -8.41 -22.65 -1.05
CA ASN A 52 -8.11 -24.05 -0.70
C ASN A 52 -9.31 -24.83 -0.14
N SER A 53 -10.49 -24.20 -0.09
CA SER A 53 -11.73 -24.79 0.44
C SER A 53 -11.70 -25.22 1.93
N GLU A 54 -10.73 -24.74 2.71
CA GLU A 54 -10.71 -24.89 4.16
C GLU A 54 -11.75 -23.99 4.82
N GLU A 55 -12.23 -24.34 6.00
CA GLU A 55 -13.07 -23.46 6.81
C GLU A 55 -12.29 -22.19 7.18
N LEU A 56 -12.98 -21.04 7.14
CA LEU A 56 -12.42 -19.72 7.44
C LEU A 56 -12.97 -19.25 8.80
N PRO A 57 -12.16 -19.28 9.87
CA PRO A 57 -12.55 -18.75 11.17
C PRO A 57 -12.49 -17.22 11.21
N GLY A 58 -13.35 -16.61 12.06
CA GLY A 58 -13.28 -15.18 12.41
C GLY A 58 -14.29 -14.28 11.70
N ALA A 59 -15.05 -14.78 10.75
CA ALA A 59 -16.13 -14.01 10.11
C ALA A 59 -17.39 -13.97 11.00
N LEU A 60 -18.06 -12.83 11.09
CA LEU A 60 -19.36 -12.68 11.74
C LEU A 60 -20.47 -12.94 10.72
N LEU A 61 -21.24 -13.99 10.95
CA LEU A 61 -22.28 -14.48 10.04
C LEU A 61 -23.67 -14.41 10.68
N GLN A 62 -24.68 -14.22 9.84
CA GLN A 62 -26.10 -14.25 10.20
C GLN A 62 -26.88 -15.12 9.23
N VAL A 63 -27.91 -15.82 9.76
CA VAL A 63 -29.04 -16.32 8.97
C VAL A 63 -30.21 -15.37 9.17
N VAL A 64 -30.75 -14.89 8.05
CA VAL A 64 -31.80 -13.89 8.01
C VAL A 64 -33.03 -14.50 7.33
N ASP A 65 -34.22 -14.29 7.90
CA ASP A 65 -35.48 -14.72 7.31
C ASP A 65 -35.96 -13.79 6.17
N LYS A 66 -37.08 -14.13 5.54
CA LYS A 66 -37.67 -13.35 4.45
C LYS A 66 -38.12 -11.94 4.85
N ASP A 67 -38.35 -11.69 6.13
CA ASP A 67 -38.77 -10.40 6.66
C ASP A 67 -37.59 -9.55 7.14
N GLY A 68 -36.36 -10.08 7.01
CA GLY A 68 -35.10 -9.40 7.38
C GLY A 68 -34.73 -9.59 8.86
N ASN A 69 -35.42 -10.44 9.61
CA ASN A 69 -35.08 -10.71 11.00
C ASN A 69 -33.89 -11.68 11.08
N VAL A 70 -32.96 -11.40 11.99
CA VAL A 70 -31.85 -12.30 12.30
C VAL A 70 -32.37 -13.47 13.14
N VAL A 71 -32.25 -14.68 12.61
CA VAL A 71 -32.69 -15.92 13.30
C VAL A 71 -31.51 -16.66 13.93
N GLU A 72 -30.29 -16.44 13.44
CA GLU A 72 -29.05 -17.00 13.98
C GLU A 72 -27.90 -16.03 13.71
N GLU A 73 -26.97 -15.91 14.66
CA GLU A 73 -25.72 -15.13 14.52
C GLU A 73 -24.59 -15.86 15.22
N TRP A 74 -23.43 -15.96 14.56
CA TRP A 74 -22.24 -16.61 15.14
C TRP A 74 -20.95 -16.08 14.49
N ILE A 75 -19.82 -16.36 15.14
CA ILE A 75 -18.50 -16.19 14.57
C ILE A 75 -18.07 -17.54 13.98
N SER A 76 -17.62 -17.54 12.70
CA SER A 76 -17.13 -18.75 12.04
C SER A 76 -15.89 -19.33 12.74
N THR A 77 -15.77 -20.65 12.68
CA THR A 77 -14.66 -21.40 13.27
C THR A 77 -13.97 -22.27 12.19
N ASP A 78 -13.07 -23.14 12.64
CA ASP A 78 -12.43 -24.16 11.80
C ASP A 78 -13.35 -25.36 11.47
N LYS A 79 -14.64 -25.25 11.82
CA LYS A 79 -15.68 -26.25 11.56
C LYS A 79 -16.94 -25.58 11.03
N PRO A 80 -17.77 -26.32 10.23
CA PRO A 80 -19.10 -25.86 9.85
C PRO A 80 -19.96 -25.56 11.08
N HIS A 81 -20.86 -24.60 10.95
CA HIS A 81 -21.90 -24.31 11.93
C HIS A 81 -23.15 -25.09 11.60
N GLU A 82 -23.77 -25.72 12.63
CA GLU A 82 -24.97 -26.53 12.47
C GLU A 82 -26.17 -25.85 13.15
N ILE A 83 -27.27 -25.77 12.41
CA ILE A 83 -28.57 -25.30 12.94
C ILE A 83 -29.54 -26.49 12.90
N VAL A 84 -29.98 -26.94 14.07
CA VAL A 84 -30.84 -28.10 14.19
C VAL A 84 -32.14 -27.71 14.90
N ALA A 85 -33.29 -28.20 14.39
CA ALA A 85 -34.63 -28.01 14.97
C ALA A 85 -35.00 -26.54 15.21
N LYS A 86 -34.59 -25.63 14.30
CA LYS A 86 -34.84 -24.19 14.48
C LYS A 86 -35.50 -23.53 13.27
N LEU A 87 -35.03 -23.85 12.04
CA LEU A 87 -35.55 -23.24 10.84
C LEU A 87 -36.78 -23.96 10.32
N VAL A 88 -37.69 -23.21 9.70
CA VAL A 88 -38.97 -23.73 9.22
C VAL A 88 -38.81 -24.35 7.84
N VAL A 89 -39.33 -25.56 7.65
CA VAL A 89 -39.31 -26.27 6.38
C VAL A 89 -40.00 -25.46 5.27
N ASP A 90 -39.53 -25.60 4.06
CA ASP A 90 -39.98 -24.87 2.86
C ASP A 90 -39.82 -23.35 2.88
N GLU A 91 -39.41 -22.76 3.98
CA GLU A 91 -39.09 -21.32 4.04
C GLU A 91 -37.71 -21.02 3.48
N SER A 92 -37.58 -19.80 2.96
CA SER A 92 -36.31 -19.29 2.39
C SER A 92 -35.61 -18.39 3.40
N TYR A 93 -34.31 -18.55 3.47
CA TYR A 93 -33.39 -17.78 4.30
C TYR A 93 -32.21 -17.28 3.51
N VAL A 94 -31.46 -16.35 4.09
CA VAL A 94 -30.22 -15.83 3.52
C VAL A 94 -29.10 -15.98 4.54
N LEU A 95 -28.02 -16.63 4.14
CA LEU A 95 -26.75 -16.58 4.86
C LEU A 95 -26.04 -15.28 4.45
N ARG A 96 -25.78 -14.42 5.44
CA ARG A 96 -25.17 -13.10 5.27
C ARG A 96 -23.90 -12.98 6.07
N GLU A 97 -22.91 -12.33 5.49
CA GLU A 97 -21.71 -11.93 6.18
C GLU A 97 -21.83 -10.48 6.67
N VAL A 98 -21.74 -10.28 7.98
CA VAL A 98 -21.80 -8.95 8.61
C VAL A 98 -20.41 -8.33 8.67
N ARG A 99 -19.40 -9.16 8.92
CA ARG A 99 -17.98 -8.77 8.95
C ARG A 99 -17.12 -9.96 8.52
N PRO A 100 -16.24 -9.77 7.52
CA PRO A 100 -15.32 -10.82 7.10
C PRO A 100 -14.25 -11.07 8.16
N ALA A 101 -13.54 -12.17 8.03
CA ALA A 101 -12.30 -12.41 8.78
C ALA A 101 -11.21 -11.42 8.32
N ASP A 102 -10.29 -11.07 9.23
CA ASP A 102 -9.18 -10.19 8.90
C ASP A 102 -8.34 -10.78 7.75
N GLY A 103 -8.01 -9.95 6.76
CA GLY A 103 -7.31 -10.38 5.54
C GLY A 103 -8.22 -10.96 4.45
N TRP A 104 -9.54 -10.97 4.66
CA TRP A 104 -10.52 -11.49 3.71
C TRP A 104 -11.54 -10.41 3.32
N ALA A 105 -12.08 -10.55 2.12
CA ALA A 105 -13.10 -9.65 1.57
C ALA A 105 -14.50 -10.17 1.89
N TYR A 106 -15.48 -9.28 1.82
CA TYR A 106 -16.88 -9.67 2.00
C TYR A 106 -17.35 -10.62 0.92
N ALA A 107 -18.07 -11.67 1.34
CA ALA A 107 -18.83 -12.53 0.44
C ALA A 107 -20.20 -11.93 0.12
N GLU A 108 -20.75 -12.31 -1.03
CA GLU A 108 -22.14 -12.02 -1.35
C GLU A 108 -23.09 -12.88 -0.49
N ASP A 109 -24.28 -12.34 -0.24
CA ASP A 109 -25.37 -13.06 0.43
C ASP A 109 -25.71 -14.37 -0.30
N VAL A 110 -25.86 -15.48 0.43
CA VAL A 110 -26.19 -16.78 -0.11
C VAL A 110 -27.62 -17.17 0.26
N PRO A 111 -28.59 -17.10 -0.67
CA PRO A 111 -29.95 -17.54 -0.41
C PRO A 111 -30.02 -19.08 -0.36
N PHE A 112 -30.82 -19.61 0.55
CA PHE A 112 -31.08 -21.05 0.64
C PHE A 112 -32.53 -21.33 1.11
N LYS A 113 -32.98 -22.55 0.88
CA LYS A 113 -34.32 -23.01 1.29
C LYS A 113 -34.17 -24.26 2.14
N VAL A 114 -34.95 -24.38 3.20
CA VAL A 114 -34.95 -25.57 4.08
C VAL A 114 -35.69 -26.70 3.40
N SER A 115 -35.10 -27.89 3.36
CA SER A 115 -35.62 -29.09 2.71
C SER A 115 -36.92 -29.58 3.37
N HIS A 116 -37.87 -30.01 2.52
CA HIS A 116 -39.19 -30.46 2.92
C HIS A 116 -39.18 -31.74 3.77
N ASP A 117 -38.29 -32.67 3.48
CA ASP A 117 -38.28 -34.06 3.97
C ASP A 117 -37.29 -34.29 5.14
N GLY A 118 -36.68 -33.22 5.68
CA GLY A 118 -35.72 -33.33 6.76
C GLY A 118 -34.37 -33.92 6.35
N THR A 119 -34.04 -33.89 5.08
CA THR A 119 -32.64 -34.11 4.64
C THR A 119 -31.75 -32.97 5.13
N VAL A 120 -30.45 -33.25 5.32
CA VAL A 120 -29.47 -32.25 5.76
C VAL A 120 -29.21 -31.29 4.62
N ASP A 121 -29.44 -30.00 4.82
CA ASP A 121 -29.09 -28.96 3.86
C ASP A 121 -27.65 -28.46 4.08
N TYR A 122 -26.90 -28.37 3.02
CA TYR A 122 -25.54 -27.85 3.04
C TYR A 122 -25.47 -26.51 2.31
N VAL A 123 -25.05 -25.48 3.03
CA VAL A 123 -24.91 -24.11 2.52
C VAL A 123 -23.45 -23.69 2.64
N LYS A 124 -22.85 -23.20 1.54
CA LYS A 124 -21.47 -22.79 1.48
C LYS A 124 -21.37 -21.31 1.11
N MET A 125 -20.57 -20.56 1.87
CA MET A 125 -20.14 -19.20 1.56
C MET A 125 -18.61 -19.19 1.45
N GLU A 126 -18.06 -18.50 0.45
CA GLU A 126 -16.62 -18.47 0.19
C GLU A 126 -16.12 -17.02 0.12
N ASP A 127 -15.00 -16.74 0.79
CA ASP A 127 -14.32 -15.46 0.74
C ASP A 127 -13.10 -15.50 -0.17
N LYS A 128 -12.88 -14.37 -0.82
CA LYS A 128 -11.61 -14.07 -1.49
C LYS A 128 -10.66 -13.38 -0.51
N PRO A 129 -9.34 -13.63 -0.63
CA PRO A 129 -8.38 -12.85 0.15
C PRO A 129 -8.40 -11.37 -0.27
N THR A 130 -8.14 -10.46 0.66
CA THR A 130 -7.75 -9.11 0.30
C THR A 130 -6.39 -9.15 -0.40
N HIS A 131 -6.21 -8.34 -1.45
CA HIS A 131 -4.99 -8.35 -2.24
C HIS A 131 -4.67 -6.95 -2.73
N VAL A 132 -3.55 -6.40 -2.29
CA VAL A 132 -3.02 -5.10 -2.71
C VAL A 132 -1.68 -5.29 -3.38
N VAL A 133 -1.50 -4.68 -4.54
CA VAL A 133 -0.25 -4.65 -5.31
C VAL A 133 0.28 -3.23 -5.29
N ILE A 134 1.49 -3.05 -4.78
CA ILE A 134 2.12 -1.74 -4.62
C ILE A 134 3.33 -1.64 -5.55
N SER A 135 3.26 -0.70 -6.49
CA SER A 135 4.36 -0.35 -7.39
C SER A 135 5.08 0.89 -6.89
N LYS A 136 6.40 0.81 -6.75
CA LYS A 136 7.29 1.95 -6.49
C LYS A 136 8.08 2.24 -7.75
N GLN A 137 7.84 3.38 -8.40
CA GLN A 137 8.34 3.65 -9.75
C GLN A 137 9.08 4.99 -9.85
N GLU A 138 9.88 5.11 -10.90
CA GLU A 138 10.43 6.39 -11.36
C GLU A 138 9.35 7.19 -12.08
N ILE A 139 9.22 8.49 -11.79
CA ILE A 139 8.24 9.37 -12.46
C ILE A 139 8.49 9.49 -13.98
N THR A 140 9.74 9.29 -14.41
CA THR A 140 10.14 9.41 -15.81
C THR A 140 9.99 8.13 -16.62
N GLY A 141 9.53 7.04 -15.98
CA GLY A 141 9.39 5.73 -16.62
C GLY A 141 8.35 4.85 -15.96
N SER A 142 8.22 3.62 -16.45
CA SER A 142 7.32 2.61 -15.88
C SER A 142 8.09 1.51 -15.12
N LYS A 143 9.37 1.74 -14.84
CA LYS A 143 10.21 0.75 -14.16
C LYS A 143 10.05 0.88 -12.66
N GLU A 144 10.00 -0.27 -11.99
CA GLU A 144 10.09 -0.32 -10.55
C GLU A 144 11.42 0.28 -10.07
N LEU A 145 11.37 1.05 -8.98
CA LEU A 145 12.51 1.72 -8.37
C LEU A 145 12.95 0.92 -7.13
N PRO A 146 14.04 0.16 -7.21
CA PRO A 146 14.59 -0.55 -6.06
C PRO A 146 15.31 0.40 -5.11
N GLY A 147 15.41 0.01 -3.83
CA GLY A 147 16.23 0.71 -2.84
C GLY A 147 15.50 1.65 -1.90
N CYS A 148 14.18 1.74 -2.00
CA CYS A 148 13.35 2.53 -1.09
C CYS A 148 12.87 1.69 0.09
N THR A 149 12.75 2.28 1.28
CA THR A 149 12.05 1.68 2.42
C THR A 149 10.63 2.23 2.48
N LEU A 150 9.65 1.34 2.40
CA LEU A 150 8.23 1.66 2.34
C LEU A 150 7.47 1.01 3.50
N GLN A 151 6.41 1.68 3.95
CA GLN A 151 5.51 1.21 4.99
C GLN A 151 4.06 1.36 4.55
N VAL A 152 3.21 0.41 4.93
CA VAL A 152 1.75 0.58 4.99
C VAL A 152 1.36 0.81 6.44
N ILE A 153 0.61 1.88 6.68
CA ILE A 153 0.22 2.38 8.00
C ILE A 153 -1.30 2.37 8.10
N ASP A 154 -1.83 1.85 9.22
CA ASP A 154 -3.27 1.89 9.51
C ASP A 154 -3.73 3.29 9.97
N LYS A 155 -5.03 3.48 10.15
CA LYS A 155 -5.66 4.72 10.63
C LYS A 155 -5.22 5.15 12.04
N ASN A 156 -4.62 4.26 12.82
CA ASN A 156 -4.11 4.55 14.17
C ASN A 156 -2.61 4.91 14.16
N GLY A 157 -1.97 4.86 12.99
CA GLY A 157 -0.55 5.12 12.84
C GLY A 157 0.35 3.90 13.07
N ASN A 158 -0.22 2.70 13.20
CA ASN A 158 0.56 1.49 13.35
C ASN A 158 1.07 1.02 11.99
N VAL A 159 2.34 0.60 11.94
CA VAL A 159 2.91 -0.02 10.74
C VAL A 159 2.37 -1.45 10.65
N VAL A 160 1.64 -1.72 9.57
CA VAL A 160 1.06 -3.05 9.30
C VAL A 160 1.90 -3.85 8.31
N ASP A 161 2.70 -3.16 7.48
CA ASP A 161 3.67 -3.79 6.60
C ASP A 161 4.87 -2.86 6.36
N GLU A 162 6.07 -3.44 6.21
CA GLU A 162 7.30 -2.71 5.90
C GLU A 162 8.19 -3.57 5.01
N TRP A 163 8.73 -2.99 3.94
CA TRP A 163 9.62 -3.70 3.02
C TRP A 163 10.63 -2.77 2.35
N PHE A 164 11.60 -3.38 1.70
CA PHE A 164 12.56 -2.73 0.85
C PHE A 164 12.17 -2.95 -0.61
N SER A 165 12.01 -1.87 -1.40
CA SER A 165 11.56 -1.98 -2.78
C SER A 165 12.58 -2.71 -3.66
N THR A 166 12.08 -3.44 -4.64
CA THR A 166 12.86 -4.21 -5.61
C THR A 166 12.49 -3.81 -7.04
N ASP A 167 12.94 -4.57 -8.01
CA ASP A 167 12.55 -4.43 -9.42
C ASP A 167 11.18 -5.07 -9.74
N GLN A 168 10.43 -5.50 -8.70
CA GLN A 168 9.08 -6.06 -8.80
C GLN A 168 8.14 -5.32 -7.86
N PRO A 169 6.85 -5.21 -8.19
CA PRO A 169 5.83 -4.75 -7.26
C PRO A 169 5.78 -5.58 -5.98
N HIS A 170 5.41 -4.96 -4.88
CA HIS A 170 5.18 -5.63 -3.61
C HIS A 170 3.72 -6.06 -3.49
N GLU A 171 3.47 -7.32 -3.14
CA GLU A 171 2.13 -7.86 -2.95
C GLU A 171 1.82 -8.11 -1.48
N ILE A 172 0.67 -7.59 -1.02
CA ILE A 172 0.13 -7.82 0.32
C ILE A 172 -1.16 -8.63 0.17
N LYS A 173 -1.13 -9.88 0.64
CA LYS A 173 -2.26 -10.82 0.57
C LYS A 173 -2.67 -11.28 1.96
N GLU A 174 -3.97 -11.50 2.18
CA GLU A 174 -4.53 -12.06 3.43
C GLU A 174 -4.08 -11.31 4.69
N LYS A 175 -3.90 -9.98 4.61
CA LYS A 175 -3.35 -9.20 5.72
C LYS A 175 -4.13 -7.93 6.03
N LEU A 176 -4.53 -7.18 5.01
CA LEU A 176 -5.24 -5.92 5.18
C LEU A 176 -6.75 -6.19 5.30
N ILE A 177 -7.46 -5.34 6.03
CA ILE A 177 -8.89 -5.50 6.29
C ILE A 177 -9.68 -4.82 5.17
N ALA A 178 -10.67 -5.52 4.62
CA ALA A 178 -11.55 -4.97 3.61
C ALA A 178 -12.29 -3.72 4.13
N ASP A 179 -12.51 -2.74 3.25
CA ASP A 179 -13.13 -1.45 3.54
C ASP A 179 -12.34 -0.49 4.45
N GLU A 180 -11.22 -0.92 5.03
CA GLU A 180 -10.38 -0.04 5.85
C GLU A 180 -9.45 0.80 4.98
N GLU A 181 -9.11 2.00 5.52
CA GLU A 181 -8.18 2.92 4.91
C GLU A 181 -6.77 2.76 5.48
N TYR A 182 -5.80 2.84 4.60
CA TYR A 182 -4.37 2.76 4.90
C TYR A 182 -3.61 3.88 4.20
N THR A 183 -2.39 4.12 4.64
CA THR A 183 -1.47 5.07 4.02
C THR A 183 -0.20 4.35 3.60
N LEU A 184 0.16 4.45 2.34
CA LEU A 184 1.48 4.08 1.84
C LEU A 184 2.44 5.24 2.09
N ARG A 185 3.52 5.00 2.83
CA ARG A 185 4.55 5.96 3.21
C ARG A 185 5.92 5.52 2.76
N GLU A 186 6.69 6.45 2.24
CA GLU A 186 8.10 6.27 2.04
C GLU A 186 8.89 6.76 3.26
N VAL A 187 9.63 5.83 3.88
CA VAL A 187 10.49 6.14 5.03
C VAL A 187 11.86 6.63 4.58
N ARG A 188 12.36 6.02 3.51
CA ARG A 188 13.64 6.38 2.88
C ARG A 188 13.57 6.15 1.37
N PRO A 189 13.85 7.16 0.55
CA PRO A 189 13.98 6.99 -0.89
C PRO A 189 15.28 6.25 -1.25
N ALA A 190 15.39 5.80 -2.47
CA ALA A 190 16.63 5.32 -3.05
C ALA A 190 17.63 6.49 -3.19
N ASP A 191 18.92 6.18 -3.19
CA ASP A 191 19.97 7.18 -3.37
C ASP A 191 19.81 7.87 -4.74
N GLY A 192 19.85 9.19 -4.76
CA GLY A 192 19.61 10.00 -5.96
C GLY A 192 18.12 10.32 -6.23
N TRP A 193 17.20 9.89 -5.36
CA TRP A 193 15.78 10.13 -5.51
C TRP A 193 15.21 10.95 -4.34
N ALA A 194 14.17 11.71 -4.62
CA ALA A 194 13.48 12.54 -3.65
C ALA A 194 12.40 11.73 -2.92
N TYR A 195 11.99 12.19 -1.74
CA TYR A 195 10.87 11.58 -1.01
C TYR A 195 9.55 11.77 -1.76
N ALA A 196 8.77 10.70 -1.86
CA ALA A 196 7.39 10.78 -2.31
C ALA A 196 6.46 11.24 -1.17
N GLU A 197 5.34 11.84 -1.55
CA GLU A 197 4.26 12.13 -0.60
C GLU A 197 3.52 10.86 -0.19
N ASP A 198 2.95 10.86 1.01
CA ASP A 198 2.10 9.79 1.50
C ASP A 198 0.88 9.58 0.58
N ILE A 199 0.55 8.34 0.28
CA ILE A 199 -0.59 7.97 -0.58
C ILE A 199 -1.64 7.23 0.25
N PRO A 200 -2.81 7.85 0.50
CA PRO A 200 -3.93 7.14 1.10
C PRO A 200 -4.57 6.18 0.10
N PHE A 201 -4.97 5.00 0.56
CA PHE A 201 -5.72 4.03 -0.22
C PHE A 201 -6.70 3.26 0.65
N LYS A 202 -7.73 2.70 0.02
CA LYS A 202 -8.76 1.88 0.67
C LYS A 202 -8.71 0.46 0.09
N VAL A 203 -8.84 -0.55 0.94
CA VAL A 203 -8.90 -1.95 0.51
C VAL A 203 -10.29 -2.28 -0.02
N SER A 204 -10.37 -2.92 -1.17
CA SER A 204 -11.62 -3.29 -1.83
C SER A 204 -12.50 -4.19 -0.97
N HIS A 205 -13.82 -3.93 -1.05
CA HIS A 205 -14.86 -4.68 -0.36
C HIS A 205 -14.96 -6.13 -0.81
N ASP A 206 -14.85 -6.38 -2.11
CA ASP A 206 -15.21 -7.63 -2.80
C ASP A 206 -14.00 -8.52 -3.16
N GLY A 207 -12.80 -8.17 -2.68
CA GLY A 207 -11.57 -8.89 -3.00
C GLY A 207 -11.04 -8.66 -4.42
N THR A 208 -11.45 -7.57 -5.07
CA THR A 208 -10.77 -7.05 -6.24
C THR A 208 -9.33 -6.68 -5.88
N VAL A 209 -8.39 -6.96 -6.77
CA VAL A 209 -6.97 -6.62 -6.55
C VAL A 209 -6.79 -5.11 -6.62
N ASP A 210 -6.40 -4.50 -5.51
CA ASP A 210 -6.12 -3.07 -5.43
C ASP A 210 -4.72 -2.76 -5.97
N GLN A 211 -4.62 -1.73 -6.80
CA GLN A 211 -3.35 -1.25 -7.37
C GLN A 211 -2.99 0.10 -6.76
N VAL A 212 -1.86 0.17 -6.09
CA VAL A 212 -1.34 1.42 -5.50
C VAL A 212 0.00 1.73 -6.12
N LYS A 213 0.17 2.95 -6.61
CA LYS A 213 1.39 3.40 -7.28
C LYS A 213 2.00 4.60 -6.56
N MET A 214 3.29 4.53 -6.25
CA MET A 214 4.08 5.64 -5.71
C MET A 214 5.23 5.94 -6.67
N GLU A 215 5.45 7.22 -6.97
CA GLU A 215 6.45 7.67 -7.93
C GLU A 215 7.43 8.64 -7.28
N ASP A 216 8.74 8.46 -7.55
CA ASP A 216 9.78 9.37 -7.12
C ASP A 216 10.29 10.23 -8.27
N LYS A 217 10.65 11.46 -7.93
CA LYS A 217 11.41 12.35 -8.79
C LYS A 217 12.91 12.19 -8.51
N PRO A 218 13.79 12.28 -9.51
CA PRO A 218 15.20 12.33 -9.24
C PRO A 218 15.55 13.62 -8.46
N THR A 219 16.55 13.56 -7.59
CA THR A 219 17.19 14.77 -7.06
C THR A 219 17.84 15.54 -8.20
N HIS A 220 17.75 16.87 -8.14
CA HIS A 220 18.30 17.71 -9.21
C HIS A 220 18.96 18.95 -8.62
N VAL A 221 20.26 19.07 -8.80
CA VAL A 221 21.06 20.22 -8.38
C VAL A 221 21.71 20.86 -9.61
N VAL A 222 21.60 22.16 -9.72
CA VAL A 222 22.22 22.97 -10.78
C VAL A 222 23.26 23.89 -10.16
N VAL A 223 24.51 23.72 -10.54
CA VAL A 223 25.64 24.53 -10.07
C VAL A 223 26.07 25.51 -11.12
N SER A 224 25.97 26.82 -10.81
CA SER A 224 26.46 27.91 -11.63
C SER A 224 27.78 28.44 -11.06
N LYS A 225 28.83 28.48 -11.88
CA LYS A 225 30.09 29.14 -11.56
C LYS A 225 30.15 30.46 -12.32
N LYS A 226 30.07 31.60 -11.64
CA LYS A 226 29.85 32.91 -12.26
C LYS A 226 30.93 33.93 -11.96
N LYS A 227 31.04 34.95 -12.81
CA LYS A 227 31.79 36.17 -12.53
C LYS A 227 30.97 37.08 -11.62
N ILE A 228 31.59 37.63 -10.58
CA ILE A 228 30.93 38.54 -9.66
C ILE A 228 30.44 39.83 -10.36
N THR A 229 31.16 40.31 -11.36
CA THR A 229 30.89 41.58 -12.02
C THR A 229 29.86 41.53 -13.13
N GLY A 230 29.60 40.36 -13.76
CA GLY A 230 28.70 40.24 -14.92
C GLY A 230 27.62 39.20 -14.77
N LYS A 231 27.67 38.37 -13.73
CA LYS A 231 26.79 37.20 -13.52
C LYS A 231 26.77 36.18 -14.68
N GLU A 232 27.76 36.26 -15.59
CA GLU A 232 27.97 35.30 -16.67
C GLU A 232 28.66 34.06 -16.09
N GLU A 233 28.38 32.89 -16.69
CA GLU A 233 29.12 31.66 -16.38
C GLU A 233 30.64 31.87 -16.63
N LEU A 234 31.45 31.36 -15.71
CA LEU A 234 32.93 31.45 -15.77
C LEU A 234 33.49 30.06 -16.09
N PRO A 235 33.93 29.82 -17.33
CA PRO A 235 34.53 28.55 -17.71
C PRO A 235 35.97 28.43 -17.20
N GLY A 236 36.44 27.19 -17.01
CA GLY A 236 37.84 26.85 -16.71
C GLY A 236 38.17 26.66 -15.24
N CYS A 237 37.22 26.82 -14.34
CA CYS A 237 37.36 26.52 -12.90
C CYS A 237 37.26 25.02 -12.64
N HIS A 238 38.11 24.46 -11.80
CA HIS A 238 38.06 23.07 -11.38
C HIS A 238 37.28 22.97 -10.05
N LEU A 239 36.15 22.28 -10.07
CA LEU A 239 35.19 22.20 -8.97
C LEU A 239 34.95 20.76 -8.52
N VAL A 240 34.75 20.59 -7.23
CA VAL A 240 34.35 19.30 -6.63
C VAL A 240 33.20 19.49 -5.64
N ILE A 241 32.35 18.48 -5.55
CA ILE A 241 31.38 18.34 -4.46
C ILE A 241 31.82 17.22 -3.54
N LYS A 242 31.84 17.49 -2.24
CA LYS A 242 32.17 16.51 -1.20
C LYS A 242 30.98 16.24 -0.30
N ASP A 243 30.85 14.97 0.10
CA ASP A 243 29.91 14.56 1.17
C ASP A 243 30.41 14.96 2.56
N LYS A 244 29.60 14.70 3.57
CA LYS A 244 29.91 14.96 4.99
C LYS A 244 31.14 14.22 5.53
N ASN A 245 31.59 13.16 4.86
CA ASN A 245 32.77 12.37 5.19
C ASN A 245 34.03 12.86 4.45
N GLY A 246 33.88 13.86 3.58
CA GLY A 246 34.96 14.42 2.76
C GLY A 246 35.25 13.66 1.46
N ASN A 247 34.41 12.67 1.09
CA ASN A 247 34.55 11.96 -0.15
C ASN A 247 34.08 12.82 -1.31
N VAL A 248 34.80 12.80 -2.44
CA VAL A 248 34.40 13.46 -3.67
C VAL A 248 33.24 12.67 -4.29
N VAL A 249 32.06 13.30 -4.44
CA VAL A 249 30.88 12.71 -5.06
C VAL A 249 30.64 13.21 -6.47
N ASP A 250 31.17 14.40 -6.80
CA ASP A 250 31.18 14.95 -8.16
C ASP A 250 32.40 15.84 -8.40
N GLU A 251 32.89 15.90 -9.65
CA GLU A 251 34.08 16.64 -10.05
C GLU A 251 33.99 17.03 -11.52
N TRP A 252 34.22 18.33 -11.83
CA TRP A 252 34.19 18.83 -13.21
C TRP A 252 34.98 20.11 -13.40
N THR A 253 35.14 20.49 -14.66
CA THR A 253 35.60 21.82 -15.05
C THR A 253 34.42 22.65 -15.52
N SER A 254 34.27 23.87 -14.97
CA SER A 254 33.17 24.77 -15.33
C SER A 254 33.22 25.15 -16.83
N SER A 255 32.03 25.39 -17.38
CA SER A 255 31.82 25.74 -18.78
C SER A 255 31.01 27.04 -18.92
N THR A 256 30.52 27.32 -20.12
CA THR A 256 29.64 28.46 -20.41
C THR A 256 28.17 28.20 -20.05
N ILE A 257 27.87 27.02 -19.54
CA ILE A 257 26.52 26.64 -19.04
C ILE A 257 26.67 26.06 -17.63
N PRO A 258 25.62 26.16 -16.79
CA PRO A 258 25.62 25.51 -15.50
C PRO A 258 25.84 24.00 -15.55
N HIS A 259 26.38 23.44 -14.48
CA HIS A 259 26.59 22.00 -14.36
C HIS A 259 25.35 21.39 -13.66
N GLU A 260 24.73 20.38 -14.31
CA GLU A 260 23.55 19.70 -13.79
C GLU A 260 23.93 18.34 -13.19
N ILE A 261 23.40 18.08 -11.98
CA ILE A 261 23.60 16.85 -11.22
C ILE A 261 22.24 16.25 -10.97
N VAL A 262 21.92 15.18 -11.70
CA VAL A 262 20.59 14.54 -11.65
C VAL A 262 20.72 13.10 -11.16
N ALA A 263 19.83 12.66 -10.28
CA ALA A 263 19.75 11.30 -9.74
C ALA A 263 21.07 10.79 -9.14
N LYS A 264 21.82 11.67 -8.47
CA LYS A 264 23.16 11.34 -7.94
C LYS A 264 23.32 11.67 -6.45
N LEU A 265 22.82 12.83 -6.02
CA LEU A 265 22.96 13.27 -4.64
C LEU A 265 21.75 12.81 -3.81
N ILE A 266 21.97 12.52 -2.53
CA ILE A 266 20.94 11.98 -1.62
C ILE A 266 20.07 13.12 -1.09
N ALA A 267 18.76 12.99 -1.20
CA ALA A 267 17.79 13.95 -0.71
C ALA A 267 17.92 14.17 0.82
N GLY A 268 17.96 15.43 1.22
CA GLY A 268 18.11 15.84 2.61
C GLY A 268 19.52 15.81 3.17
N GLU A 269 20.52 15.30 2.42
CA GLU A 269 21.92 15.33 2.84
C GLU A 269 22.58 16.67 2.47
N THR A 270 23.60 17.06 3.25
CA THR A 270 24.38 18.28 3.06
C THR A 270 25.70 17.94 2.39
N TYR A 271 26.07 18.76 1.41
CA TYR A 271 27.27 18.65 0.62
C TYR A 271 28.05 19.98 0.64
N THR A 272 29.35 19.92 0.31
CA THR A 272 30.21 21.09 0.18
C THR A 272 30.71 21.22 -1.25
N LEU A 273 30.39 22.33 -1.90
CA LEU A 273 30.97 22.74 -3.17
C LEU A 273 32.30 23.45 -2.93
N ILE A 274 33.38 22.98 -3.54
CA ILE A 274 34.75 23.50 -3.36
C ILE A 274 35.36 23.78 -4.71
N GLU A 275 35.97 24.95 -4.84
CA GLU A 275 36.82 25.26 -5.97
C GLU A 275 38.26 24.81 -5.68
N ILE A 276 38.77 23.89 -6.47
CA ILE A 276 40.16 23.39 -6.37
C ILE A 276 41.13 24.30 -7.11
N ARG A 277 40.70 24.83 -8.26
CA ARG A 277 41.51 25.76 -9.07
C ARG A 277 40.58 26.75 -9.79
N PRO A 278 40.83 28.06 -9.66
CA PRO A 278 40.09 29.08 -10.36
C PRO A 278 40.48 29.14 -11.84
N ALA A 279 39.71 29.83 -12.65
CA ALA A 279 40.10 30.24 -14.00
C ALA A 279 41.24 31.24 -13.95
N ASP A 280 42.03 31.32 -15.06
CA ASP A 280 43.13 32.25 -15.16
C ASP A 280 42.64 33.71 -14.99
N GLY A 281 43.31 34.45 -14.09
CA GLY A 281 42.97 35.84 -13.75
C GLY A 281 41.89 36.01 -12.70
N TYR A 282 41.44 34.93 -12.06
CA TYR A 282 40.45 34.95 -10.99
C TYR A 282 41.01 34.42 -9.68
N SER A 283 40.37 34.80 -8.55
CA SER A 283 40.71 34.31 -7.22
C SER A 283 39.88 33.07 -6.89
N VAL A 284 40.41 32.22 -6.00
CA VAL A 284 39.68 31.07 -5.51
C VAL A 284 38.48 31.52 -4.69
N ALA A 285 37.28 30.99 -4.96
CA ALA A 285 36.09 31.25 -4.17
C ALA A 285 36.08 30.49 -2.85
N GLU A 286 35.36 31.02 -1.88
CA GLU A 286 35.06 30.31 -0.66
C GLU A 286 34.16 29.10 -0.94
N SER A 287 34.32 28.02 -0.17
CA SER A 287 33.47 26.84 -0.29
C SER A 287 32.03 27.14 0.17
N ILE A 288 31.06 26.45 -0.44
CA ILE A 288 29.63 26.61 -0.19
C ILE A 288 29.05 25.30 0.30
N GLU A 289 28.40 25.33 1.47
CA GLU A 289 27.57 24.23 1.93
C GLU A 289 26.15 24.38 1.38
N PHE A 290 25.56 23.28 0.90
CA PHE A 290 24.18 23.23 0.45
C PHE A 290 23.53 21.89 0.83
N THR A 291 22.21 21.89 1.02
CA THR A 291 21.43 20.69 1.33
C THR A 291 20.50 20.38 0.16
N VAL A 292 20.48 19.12 -0.27
CA VAL A 292 19.62 18.66 -1.37
C VAL A 292 18.17 18.62 -0.90
N SER A 293 17.26 19.21 -1.67
CA SER A 293 15.84 19.25 -1.39
C SER A 293 15.23 17.84 -1.30
N LYS A 294 14.32 17.66 -0.33
CA LYS A 294 13.67 16.37 -0.12
C LYS A 294 12.54 16.08 -1.10
N ASP A 295 11.92 17.11 -1.65
CA ASP A 295 10.70 17.05 -2.47
C ASP A 295 10.97 16.97 -3.98
N GLY A 296 12.25 16.86 -4.39
CA GLY A 296 12.65 16.81 -5.79
C GLY A 296 12.51 18.14 -6.53
N SER A 297 12.43 19.27 -5.83
CA SER A 297 12.62 20.58 -6.41
C SER A 297 14.07 20.76 -6.89
N VAL A 298 14.28 21.61 -7.89
CA VAL A 298 15.62 21.89 -8.43
C VAL A 298 16.37 22.81 -7.48
N ASP A 299 17.49 22.35 -6.92
CA ASP A 299 18.36 23.15 -6.08
C ASP A 299 19.35 23.95 -6.95
N MET A 300 19.39 25.26 -6.74
CA MET A 300 20.30 26.18 -7.43
C MET A 300 21.43 26.59 -6.52
N VAL A 301 22.68 26.26 -6.89
CA VAL A 301 23.89 26.63 -6.16
C VAL A 301 24.74 27.55 -7.02
N GLU A 302 25.02 28.76 -6.54
CA GLU A 302 25.81 29.73 -7.29
C GLU A 302 27.12 30.04 -6.55
N MET A 303 28.25 29.93 -7.25
CA MET A 303 29.59 30.29 -6.74
C MET A 303 30.18 31.39 -7.65
N PHE A 304 30.72 32.42 -6.99
CA PHE A 304 31.20 33.61 -7.69
C PHE A 304 32.70 33.77 -7.48
N ASP A 305 33.42 34.12 -8.57
CA ASP A 305 34.82 34.54 -8.52
C ASP A 305 34.98 36.01 -8.82
N ASP A 306 35.91 36.62 -8.12
CA ASP A 306 36.38 37.96 -8.42
C ASP A 306 37.69 37.90 -9.18
N VAL A 307 37.95 38.93 -9.98
CA VAL A 307 39.20 39.07 -10.71
C VAL A 307 40.38 39.27 -9.75
N THR A 308 41.51 38.66 -10.07
CA THR A 308 42.74 38.98 -9.32
C THR A 308 43.14 40.43 -9.59
N HIS A 309 43.40 41.16 -8.54
CA HIS A 309 43.83 42.56 -8.62
C HIS A 309 45.24 42.71 -8.06
N VAL A 310 46.11 43.29 -8.82
CA VAL A 310 47.47 43.60 -8.38
C VAL A 310 47.75 45.06 -8.64
N GLU A 311 48.09 45.77 -7.60
CA GLU A 311 48.48 47.18 -7.69
C GLU A 311 50.00 47.31 -7.54
N PHE A 312 50.62 47.97 -8.49
CA PHE A 312 52.06 48.26 -8.50
C PHE A 312 52.29 49.73 -8.26
N GLY A 313 52.99 50.03 -7.20
CA GLY A 313 53.47 51.41 -6.87
C GLY A 313 54.98 51.50 -6.92
N LYS A 314 55.53 52.49 -7.62
CA LYS A 314 56.94 52.84 -7.51
C LYS A 314 57.09 54.02 -6.60
N VAL A 315 57.91 53.87 -5.55
CA VAL A 315 58.10 54.91 -4.51
C VAL A 315 59.60 55.27 -4.44
N ASN A 316 59.84 56.49 -4.00
CA ASN A 316 61.21 56.91 -3.61
C ASN A 316 61.54 56.36 -2.19
N PRO A 317 62.82 56.52 -1.70
CA PRO A 317 63.23 56.03 -0.38
C PRO A 317 62.40 56.56 0.80
N ASN A 318 61.69 57.68 0.61
CA ASN A 318 60.83 58.28 1.65
C ASN A 318 59.37 57.84 1.54
N GLY A 319 59.05 56.87 0.65
CA GLY A 319 57.70 56.34 0.48
C GLY A 319 56.78 57.16 -0.44
N THR A 320 57.28 58.23 -1.12
CA THR A 320 56.48 59.04 -2.04
C THR A 320 56.36 58.39 -3.37
N LEU A 321 55.16 58.29 -3.93
CA LEU A 321 54.89 57.76 -5.27
C LEU A 321 55.64 58.51 -6.32
N LEU A 322 56.35 57.79 -7.21
CA LEU A 322 57.07 58.32 -8.36
C LEU A 322 56.24 58.14 -9.62
N SER A 323 55.93 59.26 -10.31
CA SER A 323 55.26 59.25 -11.58
C SER A 323 56.22 59.05 -12.77
N GLY A 324 55.79 58.45 -13.85
CA GLY A 324 56.54 58.29 -15.08
C GLY A 324 57.61 57.16 -15.17
N GLY A 325 57.66 56.29 -14.14
CA GLY A 325 58.49 55.08 -14.19
C GLY A 325 57.84 53.96 -15.01
N GLN A 326 58.67 53.31 -15.89
CA GLN A 326 58.21 52.08 -16.57
C GLN A 326 58.45 50.88 -15.67
N ILE A 327 57.39 50.02 -15.51
CA ILE A 327 57.41 48.74 -14.77
C ILE A 327 57.23 47.65 -15.81
N GLN A 328 58.08 46.64 -15.82
CA GLN A 328 57.96 45.45 -16.67
C GLN A 328 57.76 44.20 -15.77
N ILE A 329 56.68 43.46 -15.98
CA ILE A 329 56.48 42.16 -15.38
C ILE A 329 57.03 41.09 -16.32
N LYS A 330 57.84 40.19 -15.81
CA LYS A 330 58.45 39.08 -16.56
C LYS A 330 57.95 37.77 -16.08
#